data_637d5737f09067327abf021fb693ec80
#
_entry.id   637d5737f09067327abf021fb693ec80
#
_cell.length_a   1.000
_cell.length_b   1.000
_cell.length_c   1.000
_cell.angle_alpha   90.00
_cell.angle_beta   90.00
_cell.angle_gamma   90.00
#
_symmetry.space_group_name_H-M   'P 1'
#
loop_
_entity.id
_entity.type
_entity.pdbx_description
1 polymer ?
#
loop_
_entity_poly.entity_id
_entity_poly.type
_entity_poly.pdbx_seq_one_letter_code
_entity_poly.pdbx_strand_id
1 'polypeptide(L)'
;MAAVIPLIQTRALTRQFGGLKAVDNVDFNLESGKIHAIIGPNGAGKTTFVSLLCGRLLPDSGTILFNGKDITTMPAHKRVQAGIAYTFQITSVFANLSVYDNVALPVQRRLLQRGRVDPGALHQGVFEVLDRVGMADHAHSKAGSLSYGHQRLLEVAMGLALRPRLLILDEPTQGLSDGEIDTFIELVREIARDATVLLIEHNMHVVMALADRITVMNNGRILAEGTPSEIRANAAVQEAYLGGSDV
;
A
#
# COMPACT_ATOMS: atom_id res chain seq x y z
N MET A 1 -5.97 29.15 -10.02
CA MET A 1 -5.72 28.10 -9.04
C MET A 1 -4.55 27.26 -9.56
N ALA A 2 -3.47 27.11 -8.81
CA ALA A 2 -2.37 26.23 -9.22
C ALA A 2 -2.90 24.78 -9.27
N ALA A 3 -2.64 24.07 -10.36
CA ALA A 3 -3.03 22.67 -10.48
C ALA A 3 -2.31 21.85 -9.39
N VAL A 4 -3.05 21.13 -8.58
CA VAL A 4 -2.49 20.24 -7.56
C VAL A 4 -1.77 19.11 -8.30
N ILE A 5 -0.46 19.01 -8.09
CA ILE A 5 0.33 17.92 -8.70
C ILE A 5 0.01 16.63 -7.91
N PRO A 6 -0.51 15.58 -8.56
CA PRO A 6 -0.76 14.30 -7.91
C PRO A 6 0.54 13.71 -7.35
N LEU A 7 0.45 12.98 -6.24
CA LEU A 7 1.59 12.25 -5.68
C LEU A 7 2.02 11.12 -6.61
N ILE A 8 1.04 10.33 -7.12
CA ILE A 8 1.24 9.37 -8.22
C ILE A 8 0.38 9.81 -9.39
N GLN A 9 0.94 9.74 -10.59
CA GLN A 9 0.19 9.84 -11.83
C GLN A 9 0.68 8.75 -12.78
N THR A 10 -0.24 8.02 -13.40
CA THR A 10 0.07 7.16 -14.54
C THR A 10 -0.60 7.68 -15.80
N ARG A 11 0.03 7.46 -16.95
CA ARG A 11 -0.51 7.84 -18.26
C ARG A 11 -0.36 6.68 -19.22
N ALA A 12 -1.47 6.21 -19.76
CA ALA A 12 -1.57 5.10 -20.71
C ALA A 12 -0.76 3.86 -20.28
N LEU A 13 -0.73 3.59 -18.96
CA LEU A 13 0.11 2.54 -18.39
C LEU A 13 -0.40 1.17 -18.83
N THR A 14 0.50 0.38 -19.43
CA THR A 14 0.15 -0.92 -19.99
C THR A 14 1.17 -1.98 -19.59
N ARG A 15 0.68 -3.17 -19.22
CA ARG A 15 1.49 -4.35 -18.97
C ARG A 15 0.76 -5.61 -19.47
N GLN A 16 1.46 -6.39 -20.30
CA GLN A 16 0.95 -7.60 -20.91
C GLN A 16 1.80 -8.81 -20.50
N PHE A 17 1.18 -9.96 -20.34
CA PHE A 17 1.82 -11.25 -20.13
C PHE A 17 1.31 -12.22 -21.21
N GLY A 18 2.16 -12.56 -22.18
CA GLY A 18 1.72 -13.30 -23.37
C GLY A 18 0.61 -12.56 -24.10
N GLY A 19 -0.56 -13.19 -24.24
CA GLY A 19 -1.75 -12.57 -24.87
C GLY A 19 -2.64 -11.78 -23.93
N LEU A 20 -2.40 -11.81 -22.60
CA LEU A 20 -3.23 -11.17 -21.59
C LEU A 20 -2.70 -9.78 -21.22
N LYS A 21 -3.49 -8.75 -21.45
CA LYS A 21 -3.21 -7.39 -20.92
C LYS A 21 -3.71 -7.32 -19.49
N ALA A 22 -2.79 -7.47 -18.53
CA ALA A 22 -3.11 -7.40 -17.12
C ALA A 22 -3.32 -5.95 -16.62
N VAL A 23 -2.71 -4.97 -17.29
CA VAL A 23 -2.96 -3.52 -17.15
C VAL A 23 -3.02 -2.97 -18.58
N ASP A 24 -4.11 -2.30 -18.94
CA ASP A 24 -4.39 -1.86 -20.29
C ASP A 24 -4.78 -0.37 -20.32
N ASN A 25 -3.83 0.46 -20.72
CA ASN A 25 -4.01 1.91 -20.94
C ASN A 25 -4.58 2.63 -19.70
N VAL A 26 -3.99 2.39 -18.52
CA VAL A 26 -4.48 2.93 -17.24
C VAL A 26 -3.94 4.34 -17.00
N ASP A 27 -4.86 5.31 -16.95
CA ASP A 27 -4.64 6.66 -16.46
C ASP A 27 -5.15 6.76 -15.02
N PHE A 28 -4.26 7.07 -14.06
CA PHE A 28 -4.59 7.09 -12.64
C PHE A 28 -3.92 8.26 -11.95
N ASN A 29 -4.63 8.88 -11.02
CA ASN A 29 -4.10 9.97 -10.19
C ASN A 29 -4.36 9.68 -8.71
N LEU A 30 -3.29 9.78 -7.90
CA LEU A 30 -3.37 9.69 -6.45
C LEU A 30 -2.99 11.05 -5.85
N GLU A 31 -3.91 11.68 -5.17
CA GLU A 31 -3.67 12.93 -4.46
C GLU A 31 -2.87 12.70 -3.17
N SER A 32 -2.03 13.68 -2.81
CA SER A 32 -1.27 13.62 -1.55
C SER A 32 -2.18 13.80 -0.33
N GLY A 33 -1.88 13.06 0.76
CA GLY A 33 -2.60 13.16 2.04
C GLY A 33 -3.99 12.53 2.02
N LYS A 34 -4.26 11.62 1.08
CA LYS A 34 -5.53 10.89 0.95
C LYS A 34 -5.34 9.39 1.18
N ILE A 35 -6.43 8.74 1.59
CA ILE A 35 -6.57 7.29 1.52
C ILE A 35 -7.32 6.97 0.24
N HIS A 36 -6.64 6.34 -0.72
CA HIS A 36 -7.23 5.92 -1.98
C HIS A 36 -7.30 4.41 -2.04
N ALA A 37 -8.47 3.85 -2.24
CA ALA A 37 -8.64 2.41 -2.37
C ALA A 37 -8.69 1.99 -3.85
N ILE A 38 -8.04 0.86 -4.16
CA ILE A 38 -8.22 0.15 -5.43
C ILE A 38 -8.96 -1.15 -5.15
N ILE A 39 -10.11 -1.31 -5.78
CA ILE A 39 -10.94 -2.50 -5.66
C ILE A 39 -11.19 -3.12 -7.04
N GLY A 40 -11.75 -4.32 -7.06
CA GLY A 40 -12.10 -5.03 -8.30
C GLY A 40 -12.07 -6.54 -8.10
N PRO A 41 -12.66 -7.31 -9.00
CA PRO A 41 -12.68 -8.77 -8.91
C PRO A 41 -11.27 -9.39 -9.00
N ASN A 42 -11.17 -10.68 -8.69
CA ASN A 42 -9.92 -11.42 -8.89
C ASN A 42 -9.55 -11.40 -10.38
N GLY A 43 -8.26 -11.19 -10.66
CA GLY A 43 -7.79 -11.06 -12.05
C GLY A 43 -8.02 -9.67 -12.69
N ALA A 44 -8.60 -8.70 -11.98
CA ALA A 44 -8.81 -7.33 -12.50
C ALA A 44 -7.53 -6.55 -12.82
N GLY A 45 -6.34 -7.05 -12.42
CA GLY A 45 -5.06 -6.39 -12.69
C GLY A 45 -4.49 -5.57 -11.51
N LYS A 46 -5.18 -5.54 -10.35
CA LYS A 46 -4.79 -4.73 -9.18
C LYS A 46 -3.35 -4.97 -8.73
N THR A 47 -2.96 -6.22 -8.46
CA THR A 47 -1.61 -6.59 -8.01
C THR A 47 -0.54 -6.28 -9.06
N THR A 48 -0.86 -6.45 -10.36
CA THR A 48 0.02 -6.05 -11.45
C THR A 48 0.21 -4.55 -11.49
N PHE A 49 -0.87 -3.77 -11.38
CA PHE A 49 -0.82 -2.32 -11.35
C PHE A 49 0.04 -1.80 -10.19
N VAL A 50 -0.17 -2.32 -8.98
CA VAL A 50 0.64 -1.96 -7.82
C VAL A 50 2.11 -2.38 -7.99
N SER A 51 2.37 -3.56 -8.57
CA SER A 51 3.74 -4.01 -8.86
C SER A 51 4.47 -3.07 -9.84
N LEU A 52 3.74 -2.47 -10.79
CA LEU A 52 4.26 -1.41 -11.66
C LEU A 52 4.57 -0.13 -10.86
N LEU A 53 3.67 0.30 -9.96
CA LEU A 53 3.89 1.48 -9.10
C LEU A 53 5.08 1.31 -8.15
N CYS A 54 5.30 0.10 -7.64
CA CYS A 54 6.42 -0.22 -6.74
C CYS A 54 7.75 -0.45 -7.48
N GLY A 55 7.74 -0.59 -8.82
CA GLY A 55 8.93 -0.90 -9.61
C GLY A 55 9.40 -2.35 -9.52
N ARG A 56 8.51 -3.26 -9.11
CA ARG A 56 8.73 -4.72 -9.15
C ARG A 56 8.56 -5.27 -10.56
N LEU A 57 7.72 -4.62 -11.35
CA LEU A 57 7.54 -4.83 -12.77
C LEU A 57 7.80 -3.52 -13.51
N LEU A 58 8.27 -3.64 -14.74
CA LEU A 58 8.35 -2.52 -15.69
C LEU A 58 7.13 -2.57 -16.61
N PRO A 59 6.55 -1.41 -16.97
CA PRO A 59 5.49 -1.36 -17.97
C PRO A 59 6.03 -1.67 -19.37
N ASP A 60 5.16 -2.15 -20.26
CA ASP A 60 5.48 -2.30 -21.66
C ASP A 60 5.32 -0.95 -22.40
N SER A 61 4.39 -0.11 -21.93
CA SER A 61 4.19 1.26 -22.40
C SER A 61 3.56 2.15 -21.34
N GLY A 62 3.52 3.46 -21.58
CA GLY A 62 3.00 4.47 -20.67
C GLY A 62 4.06 4.99 -19.71
N THR A 63 3.64 5.85 -18.79
CA THR A 63 4.55 6.52 -17.84
C THR A 63 4.00 6.49 -16.42
N ILE A 64 4.91 6.53 -15.45
CA ILE A 64 4.62 6.63 -14.01
C ILE A 64 5.37 7.84 -13.47
N LEU A 65 4.64 8.81 -12.94
CA LEU A 65 5.20 9.98 -12.28
C LEU A 65 4.97 9.89 -10.77
N PHE A 66 5.99 10.20 -9.98
CA PHE A 66 5.92 10.36 -8.53
C PHE A 66 6.28 11.79 -8.17
N ASN A 67 5.32 12.53 -7.60
CA ASN A 67 5.49 13.95 -7.31
C ASN A 67 6.04 14.75 -8.52
N GLY A 68 5.48 14.50 -9.71
CA GLY A 68 5.84 15.12 -10.97
C GLY A 68 7.15 14.61 -11.61
N LYS A 69 7.91 13.74 -10.95
CA LYS A 69 9.15 13.15 -11.49
C LYS A 69 8.86 11.80 -12.13
N ASP A 70 9.41 11.57 -13.32
CA ASP A 70 9.31 10.27 -14.00
C ASP A 70 10.11 9.22 -13.23
N ILE A 71 9.39 8.13 -12.86
CA ILE A 71 9.95 6.96 -12.18
C ILE A 71 9.70 5.67 -12.97
N THR A 72 9.27 5.77 -14.22
CA THR A 72 8.81 4.63 -15.05
C THR A 72 9.80 3.48 -15.07
N THR A 73 11.08 3.77 -15.31
CA THR A 73 12.17 2.77 -15.35
C THR A 73 12.96 2.68 -14.04
N MET A 74 12.55 3.43 -13.00
CA MET A 74 13.27 3.45 -11.72
C MET A 74 13.07 2.11 -10.98
N PRO A 75 14.16 1.43 -10.57
CA PRO A 75 14.06 0.16 -9.85
C PRO A 75 13.47 0.33 -8.45
N ALA A 76 12.85 -0.72 -7.91
CA ALA A 76 12.10 -0.72 -6.65
C ALA A 76 12.88 -0.08 -5.48
N HIS A 77 14.15 -0.44 -5.27
CA HIS A 77 14.95 0.11 -4.18
C HIS A 77 15.16 1.64 -4.26
N LYS A 78 15.17 2.20 -5.47
CA LYS A 78 15.22 3.65 -5.69
C LYS A 78 13.88 4.32 -5.40
N ARG A 79 12.75 3.64 -5.73
CA ARG A 79 11.41 4.13 -5.38
C ARG A 79 11.19 4.14 -3.86
N VAL A 80 11.71 3.14 -3.15
CA VAL A 80 11.73 3.14 -1.68
C VAL A 80 12.52 4.35 -1.15
N GLN A 81 13.69 4.65 -1.73
CA GLN A 81 14.48 5.84 -1.36
C GLN A 81 13.75 7.15 -1.69
N ALA A 82 12.91 7.16 -2.71
CA ALA A 82 12.10 8.31 -3.08
C ALA A 82 10.88 8.51 -2.15
N GLY A 83 10.54 7.51 -1.31
CA GLY A 83 9.48 7.58 -0.33
C GLY A 83 8.24 6.74 -0.64
N ILE A 84 8.36 5.68 -1.44
CA ILE A 84 7.29 4.70 -1.68
C ILE A 84 7.58 3.46 -0.85
N ALA A 85 6.74 3.15 0.14
CA ALA A 85 6.78 1.88 0.87
C ALA A 85 5.63 0.98 0.44
N TYR A 86 5.86 -0.33 0.46
CA TYR A 86 4.88 -1.34 0.07
C TYR A 86 4.91 -2.51 1.06
N THR A 87 3.74 -2.91 1.55
CA THR A 87 3.56 -4.15 2.30
C THR A 87 3.10 -5.25 1.35
N PHE A 88 3.61 -6.47 1.54
CA PHE A 88 3.30 -7.58 0.65
C PHE A 88 1.98 -8.25 1.03
N GLN A 89 1.32 -8.88 0.06
CA GLN A 89 0.14 -9.71 0.28
C GLN A 89 0.45 -10.92 1.17
N ILE A 90 1.64 -11.53 1.00
CA ILE A 90 2.15 -12.61 1.87
C ILE A 90 3.07 -11.97 2.90
N THR A 91 2.84 -12.28 4.17
CA THR A 91 3.62 -11.75 5.30
C THR A 91 5.12 -11.96 5.10
N SER A 92 5.87 -10.85 5.03
CA SER A 92 7.30 -10.82 4.69
C SER A 92 8.17 -10.38 5.87
N VAL A 93 7.88 -10.90 7.07
CA VAL A 93 8.69 -10.66 8.26
C VAL A 93 9.87 -11.63 8.33
N PHE A 94 10.97 -11.20 8.91
CA PHE A 94 12.10 -12.07 9.22
C PHE A 94 11.78 -12.89 10.48
N ALA A 95 11.16 -14.04 10.31
CA ALA A 95 10.58 -14.87 11.37
C ALA A 95 11.57 -15.24 12.50
N ASN A 96 12.84 -15.39 12.20
CA ASN A 96 13.91 -15.73 13.16
C ASN A 96 14.47 -14.52 13.92
N LEU A 97 14.16 -13.30 13.49
CA LEU A 97 14.56 -12.07 14.17
C LEU A 97 13.49 -11.64 15.18
N SER A 98 13.90 -10.80 16.13
CA SER A 98 12.93 -10.14 17.03
C SER A 98 12.07 -9.12 16.27
N VAL A 99 10.95 -8.72 16.86
CA VAL A 99 10.14 -7.60 16.37
C VAL A 99 10.99 -6.33 16.26
N TYR A 100 11.79 -6.06 17.31
CA TYR A 100 12.74 -4.95 17.31
C TYR A 100 13.69 -4.99 16.11
N ASP A 101 14.33 -6.14 15.86
CA ASP A 101 15.30 -6.26 14.76
C ASP A 101 14.64 -6.10 13.39
N ASN A 102 13.42 -6.62 13.20
CA ASN A 102 12.65 -6.42 11.98
C ASN A 102 12.44 -4.92 11.67
N VAL A 103 12.06 -4.12 12.69
CA VAL A 103 11.85 -2.67 12.53
C VAL A 103 13.18 -1.91 12.51
N ALA A 104 14.23 -2.40 13.17
CA ALA A 104 15.54 -1.78 13.17
C ALA A 104 16.17 -1.73 11.78
N LEU A 105 15.96 -2.74 10.93
CA LEU A 105 16.49 -2.78 9.57
C LEU A 105 16.07 -1.57 8.72
N PRO A 106 14.77 -1.26 8.53
CA PRO A 106 14.34 -0.09 7.78
C PRO A 106 14.67 1.25 8.51
N VAL A 107 14.63 1.32 9.85
CA VAL A 107 15.05 2.51 10.59
C VAL A 107 16.54 2.78 10.34
N GLN A 108 17.40 1.76 10.46
CA GLN A 108 18.82 1.88 10.20
C GLN A 108 19.08 2.35 8.75
N ARG A 109 18.35 1.77 7.77
CA ARG A 109 18.45 2.18 6.38
C ARG A 109 18.13 3.66 6.18
N ARG A 110 17.09 4.16 6.84
CA ARG A 110 16.71 5.58 6.82
C ARG A 110 17.79 6.47 7.45
N LEU A 111 18.34 6.09 8.60
CA LEU A 111 19.37 6.86 9.30
C LEU A 111 20.68 6.92 8.48
N LEU A 112 21.07 5.84 7.83
CA LEU A 112 22.24 5.79 6.95
C LEU A 112 22.18 6.80 5.80
N GLN A 113 20.98 7.17 5.31
CA GLN A 113 20.86 8.23 4.30
C GLN A 113 21.26 9.62 4.82
N ARG A 114 21.27 9.79 6.14
CA ARG A 114 21.66 11.04 6.83
C ARG A 114 23.11 11.02 7.34
N GLY A 115 23.84 9.94 7.11
CA GLY A 115 25.21 9.76 7.56
C GLY A 115 25.40 8.58 8.52
N ARG A 116 26.08 8.81 9.67
CA ARG A 116 26.35 7.75 10.64
C ARG A 116 25.11 7.39 11.47
N VAL A 117 24.93 6.10 11.72
CA VAL A 117 23.84 5.62 12.60
C VAL A 117 24.29 5.75 14.05
N ASP A 118 23.61 6.59 14.82
CA ASP A 118 23.71 6.64 16.27
C ASP A 118 22.84 5.54 16.89
N PRO A 119 23.37 4.70 17.81
CA PRO A 119 22.59 3.65 18.46
C PRO A 119 21.36 4.17 19.22
N GLY A 120 21.45 5.34 19.86
CA GLY A 120 20.33 5.96 20.56
C GLY A 120 19.21 6.38 19.59
N ALA A 121 19.58 7.01 18.47
CA ALA A 121 18.63 7.38 17.41
C ALA A 121 17.98 6.14 16.76
N LEU A 122 18.72 5.03 16.62
CA LEU A 122 18.16 3.77 16.13
C LEU A 122 17.11 3.23 17.10
N HIS A 123 17.46 3.13 18.39
CA HIS A 123 16.56 2.63 19.43
C HIS A 123 15.27 3.47 19.52
N GLN A 124 15.43 4.80 19.60
CA GLN A 124 14.29 5.71 19.62
C GLN A 124 13.41 5.56 18.38
N GLY A 125 14.02 5.48 17.20
CA GLY A 125 13.27 5.34 15.94
C GLY A 125 12.53 4.03 15.81
N VAL A 126 13.02 2.95 16.44
CA VAL A 126 12.33 1.64 16.49
C VAL A 126 11.11 1.72 17.39
N PHE A 127 11.29 2.22 18.64
CA PHE A 127 10.18 2.30 19.60
C PHE A 127 9.12 3.30 19.16
N GLU A 128 9.48 4.45 18.55
CA GLU A 128 8.51 5.38 17.94
C GLU A 128 7.55 4.68 16.99
N VAL A 129 8.05 3.74 16.19
CA VAL A 129 7.22 3.00 15.24
C VAL A 129 6.44 1.89 15.93
N LEU A 130 7.07 1.14 16.84
CA LEU A 130 6.41 0.05 17.57
C LEU A 130 5.26 0.55 18.44
N ASP A 131 5.43 1.68 19.14
CA ASP A 131 4.38 2.34 19.91
C ASP A 131 3.21 2.72 19.01
N ARG A 132 3.50 3.28 17.83
CA ARG A 132 2.49 3.70 16.86
C ARG A 132 1.60 2.57 16.37
N VAL A 133 2.15 1.36 16.23
CA VAL A 133 1.39 0.17 15.82
C VAL A 133 0.93 -0.69 17.01
N GLY A 134 1.14 -0.24 18.26
CA GLY A 134 0.74 -0.96 19.47
C GLY A 134 1.53 -2.24 19.73
N MET A 135 2.81 -2.31 19.29
CA MET A 135 3.63 -3.52 19.40
C MET A 135 4.88 -3.37 20.29
N ALA A 136 5.00 -2.29 21.06
CA ALA A 136 6.16 -2.06 21.91
C ALA A 136 6.42 -3.20 22.91
N ASP A 137 5.38 -3.74 23.53
CA ASP A 137 5.47 -4.86 24.49
C ASP A 137 5.98 -6.16 23.83
N HIS A 138 5.84 -6.28 22.51
CA HIS A 138 6.31 -7.41 21.72
C HIS A 138 7.73 -7.24 21.17
N ALA A 139 8.44 -6.13 21.46
CA ALA A 139 9.72 -5.77 20.85
C ALA A 139 10.75 -6.92 20.89
N HIS A 140 10.83 -7.66 21.98
CA HIS A 140 11.79 -8.76 22.15
C HIS A 140 11.27 -10.14 21.76
N SER A 141 10.01 -10.25 21.35
CA SER A 141 9.44 -11.50 20.85
C SER A 141 9.98 -11.85 19.47
N LYS A 142 10.13 -13.14 19.15
CA LYS A 142 10.46 -13.57 17.80
C LYS A 142 9.27 -13.30 16.88
N ALA A 143 9.52 -12.70 15.71
CA ALA A 143 8.46 -12.36 14.76
C ALA A 143 7.67 -13.61 14.30
N GLY A 144 8.33 -14.74 14.14
CA GLY A 144 7.67 -15.99 13.74
C GLY A 144 6.78 -16.62 14.82
N SER A 145 6.85 -16.18 16.09
CA SER A 145 5.96 -16.65 17.18
C SER A 145 4.71 -15.77 17.36
N LEU A 146 4.61 -14.67 16.64
CA LEU A 146 3.46 -13.78 16.69
C LEU A 146 2.24 -14.41 16.03
N SER A 147 1.03 -14.00 16.46
CA SER A 147 -0.20 -14.26 15.70
C SER A 147 -0.11 -13.63 14.31
N TYR A 148 -0.95 -14.12 13.39
CA TYR A 148 -0.99 -13.58 12.03
C TYR A 148 -1.28 -12.07 12.02
N GLY A 149 -2.23 -11.60 12.83
CA GLY A 149 -2.56 -10.19 12.97
C GLY A 149 -1.36 -9.35 13.45
N HIS A 150 -0.63 -9.82 14.46
CA HIS A 150 0.58 -9.14 14.92
C HIS A 150 1.71 -9.14 13.87
N GLN A 151 1.86 -10.22 13.09
CA GLN A 151 2.82 -10.22 11.97
C GLN A 151 2.44 -9.19 10.93
N ARG A 152 1.14 -8.98 10.68
CA ARG A 152 0.63 -7.97 9.75
C ARG A 152 0.90 -6.55 10.26
N LEU A 153 0.68 -6.29 11.55
CA LEU A 153 1.07 -5.02 12.18
C LEU A 153 2.58 -4.78 12.10
N LEU A 154 3.40 -5.81 12.27
CA LEU A 154 4.86 -5.70 12.12
C LEU A 154 5.26 -5.31 10.70
N GLU A 155 4.62 -5.83 9.66
CA GLU A 155 4.87 -5.41 8.27
C GLU A 155 4.53 -3.93 8.06
N VAL A 156 3.40 -3.48 8.60
CA VAL A 156 3.03 -2.05 8.56
C VAL A 156 4.09 -1.21 9.29
N ALA A 157 4.54 -1.66 10.46
CA ALA A 157 5.63 -1.02 11.21
C ALA A 157 6.91 -0.90 10.38
N MET A 158 7.33 -1.98 9.70
CA MET A 158 8.51 -1.95 8.83
C MET A 158 8.35 -0.94 7.67
N GLY A 159 7.16 -0.84 7.09
CA GLY A 159 6.84 0.17 6.08
C GLY A 159 6.91 1.59 6.62
N LEU A 160 6.31 1.85 7.79
CA LEU A 160 6.31 3.15 8.47
C LEU A 160 7.70 3.60 8.91
N ALA A 161 8.56 2.67 9.30
CA ALA A 161 9.94 2.94 9.71
C ALA A 161 10.76 3.67 8.64
N LEU A 162 10.39 3.54 7.37
CA LEU A 162 10.97 4.27 6.24
C LEU A 162 10.51 5.73 6.16
N ARG A 163 9.49 6.14 6.94
CA ARG A 163 8.79 7.44 6.85
C ARG A 163 8.38 7.75 5.41
N PRO A 164 7.54 6.92 4.81
CA PRO A 164 7.19 7.05 3.40
C PRO A 164 6.27 8.25 3.16
N ARG A 165 6.33 8.80 1.94
CA ARG A 165 5.32 9.74 1.44
C ARG A 165 4.08 9.00 0.91
N LEU A 166 4.29 7.79 0.41
CA LEU A 166 3.26 6.86 -0.05
C LEU A 166 3.46 5.50 0.60
N LEU A 167 2.48 5.05 1.37
CA LEU A 167 2.38 3.70 1.89
C LEU A 167 1.35 2.92 1.07
N ILE A 168 1.76 1.82 0.47
CA ILE A 168 0.88 0.93 -0.28
C ILE A 168 0.64 -0.31 0.57
N LEU A 169 -0.63 -0.59 0.85
CA LEU A 169 -1.10 -1.72 1.64
C LEU A 169 -1.87 -2.69 0.72
N ASP A 170 -1.36 -3.90 0.57
CA ASP A 170 -1.95 -4.91 -0.33
C ASP A 170 -2.65 -6.01 0.48
N GLU A 171 -3.98 -6.00 0.46
CA GLU A 171 -4.90 -6.86 1.22
C GLU A 171 -4.53 -6.98 2.72
N PRO A 172 -4.36 -5.84 3.40
CA PRO A 172 -3.80 -5.83 4.76
C PRO A 172 -4.72 -6.46 5.81
N THR A 173 -6.01 -6.61 5.53
CA THR A 173 -6.97 -7.18 6.50
C THR A 173 -7.27 -8.66 6.26
N GLN A 174 -6.66 -9.27 5.25
CA GLN A 174 -6.84 -10.68 4.96
C GLN A 174 -6.41 -11.53 6.17
N GLY A 175 -7.32 -12.39 6.67
CA GLY A 175 -7.05 -13.29 7.79
C GLY A 175 -7.13 -12.65 9.19
N LEU A 176 -7.52 -11.40 9.29
CA LEU A 176 -7.81 -10.72 10.56
C LEU A 176 -9.24 -11.02 11.02
N SER A 177 -9.44 -11.10 12.33
CA SER A 177 -10.77 -11.10 12.97
C SER A 177 -11.41 -9.71 12.90
N ASP A 178 -12.73 -9.62 13.09
CA ASP A 178 -13.47 -8.34 13.03
C ASP A 178 -12.89 -7.29 13.98
N GLY A 179 -12.55 -7.68 15.23
CA GLY A 179 -11.95 -6.75 16.19
C GLY A 179 -10.54 -6.27 15.80
N GLU A 180 -9.75 -7.13 15.14
CA GLU A 180 -8.45 -6.73 14.60
C GLU A 180 -8.61 -5.81 13.39
N ILE A 181 -9.65 -5.99 12.57
CA ILE A 181 -9.99 -5.11 11.44
C ILE A 181 -10.32 -3.71 11.95
N ASP A 182 -11.15 -3.58 12.99
CA ASP A 182 -11.50 -2.27 13.55
C ASP A 182 -10.25 -1.55 14.09
N THR A 183 -9.38 -2.25 14.79
CA THR A 183 -8.10 -1.72 15.27
C THR A 183 -7.20 -1.28 14.10
N PHE A 184 -7.18 -2.07 13.03
CA PHE A 184 -6.42 -1.76 11.82
C PHE A 184 -6.96 -0.51 11.09
N ILE A 185 -8.29 -0.34 11.04
CA ILE A 185 -8.93 0.87 10.49
C ILE A 185 -8.45 2.12 11.22
N GLU A 186 -8.45 2.11 12.56
CA GLU A 186 -7.97 3.25 13.36
C GLU A 186 -6.49 3.54 13.11
N LEU A 187 -5.66 2.50 13.03
CA LEU A 187 -4.24 2.63 12.69
C LEU A 187 -4.04 3.29 11.32
N VAL A 188 -4.76 2.86 10.29
CA VAL A 188 -4.63 3.43 8.94
C VAL A 188 -5.08 4.89 8.89
N ARG A 189 -6.14 5.26 9.64
CA ARG A 189 -6.56 6.66 9.79
C ARG A 189 -5.48 7.53 10.42
N GLU A 190 -4.80 7.00 11.44
CA GLU A 190 -3.67 7.70 12.07
C GLU A 190 -2.51 7.86 11.09
N ILE A 191 -2.12 6.81 10.39
CA ILE A 191 -1.06 6.83 9.37
C ILE A 191 -1.34 7.88 8.28
N ALA A 192 -2.59 8.00 7.87
CA ALA A 192 -3.00 8.92 6.81
C ALA A 192 -2.83 10.41 7.16
N ARG A 193 -2.60 10.76 8.43
CA ARG A 193 -2.26 12.13 8.85
C ARG A 193 -0.87 12.56 8.38
N ASP A 194 0.04 11.58 8.20
CA ASP A 194 1.45 11.84 7.90
C ASP A 194 1.87 11.31 6.51
N ALA A 195 1.14 10.34 5.96
CA ALA A 195 1.46 9.69 4.70
C ALA A 195 0.22 9.54 3.82
N THR A 196 0.41 9.53 2.52
CA THR A 196 -0.64 9.10 1.58
C THR A 196 -0.75 7.58 1.63
N VAL A 197 -1.96 7.05 1.64
CA VAL A 197 -2.18 5.60 1.67
C VAL A 197 -2.87 5.16 0.37
N LEU A 198 -2.28 4.16 -0.28
CA LEU A 198 -2.94 3.42 -1.36
C LEU A 198 -3.29 2.03 -0.83
N LEU A 199 -4.58 1.75 -0.73
CA LEU A 199 -5.12 0.53 -0.16
C LEU A 199 -5.67 -0.37 -1.27
N ILE A 200 -5.17 -1.59 -1.38
CA ILE A 200 -5.77 -2.63 -2.21
C ILE A 200 -6.56 -3.53 -1.28
N GLU A 201 -7.85 -3.60 -1.45
CA GLU A 201 -8.73 -4.36 -0.56
C GLU A 201 -9.94 -4.94 -1.31
N HIS A 202 -10.45 -6.03 -0.79
CA HIS A 202 -11.70 -6.65 -1.21
C HIS A 202 -12.76 -6.60 -0.11
N ASN A 203 -12.38 -6.31 1.14
CA ASN A 203 -13.29 -6.11 2.25
C ASN A 203 -13.96 -4.73 2.14
N MET A 204 -15.22 -4.72 1.68
CA MET A 204 -15.96 -3.47 1.44
C MET A 204 -16.21 -2.66 2.72
N HIS A 205 -16.28 -3.30 3.90
CA HIS A 205 -16.38 -2.59 5.18
C HIS A 205 -15.15 -1.68 5.39
N VAL A 206 -13.96 -2.23 5.21
CA VAL A 206 -12.69 -1.50 5.34
C VAL A 206 -12.57 -0.38 4.31
N VAL A 207 -12.89 -0.70 3.05
CA VAL A 207 -12.86 0.28 1.94
C VAL A 207 -13.77 1.46 2.22
N MET A 208 -15.03 1.20 2.59
CA MET A 208 -16.03 2.25 2.86
C MET A 208 -15.71 3.05 4.13
N ALA A 209 -15.04 2.43 5.12
CA ALA A 209 -14.66 3.11 6.36
C ALA A 209 -13.45 4.03 6.19
N LEU A 210 -12.54 3.72 5.25
CA LEU A 210 -11.24 4.37 5.14
C LEU A 210 -11.11 5.31 3.94
N ALA A 211 -11.63 4.92 2.76
CA ALA A 211 -11.27 5.57 1.52
C ALA A 211 -11.89 6.97 1.34
N ASP A 212 -11.07 7.95 0.99
CA ASP A 212 -11.53 9.24 0.47
C ASP A 212 -12.00 9.10 -1.00
N ARG A 213 -11.28 8.26 -1.77
CA ARG A 213 -11.60 7.92 -3.16
C ARG A 213 -11.39 6.44 -3.42
N ILE A 214 -12.14 5.91 -4.35
CA ILE A 214 -12.07 4.51 -4.77
C ILE A 214 -11.91 4.47 -6.28
N THR A 215 -10.94 3.67 -6.74
CA THR A 215 -10.81 3.27 -8.14
C THR A 215 -11.21 1.81 -8.28
N VAL A 216 -12.15 1.51 -9.15
CA VAL A 216 -12.58 0.17 -9.48
C VAL A 216 -11.86 -0.29 -10.74
N MET A 217 -11.10 -1.38 -10.63
CA MET A 217 -10.46 -2.02 -11.77
C MET A 217 -11.27 -3.23 -12.23
N ASN A 218 -11.37 -3.40 -13.55
CA ASN A 218 -11.93 -4.60 -14.17
C ASN A 218 -11.20 -4.89 -15.48
N ASN A 219 -10.81 -6.15 -15.71
CA ASN A 219 -10.11 -6.60 -16.92
C ASN A 219 -8.93 -5.70 -17.34
N GLY A 220 -8.10 -5.31 -16.36
CA GLY A 220 -6.90 -4.48 -16.57
C GLY A 220 -7.15 -2.99 -16.79
N ARG A 221 -8.39 -2.52 -16.73
CA ARG A 221 -8.78 -1.12 -16.96
C ARG A 221 -9.45 -0.51 -15.74
N ILE A 222 -9.51 0.81 -15.67
CA ILE A 222 -10.35 1.51 -14.71
C ILE A 222 -11.79 1.49 -15.23
N LEU A 223 -12.68 0.89 -14.43
CA LEU A 223 -14.12 0.85 -14.69
C LEU A 223 -14.82 2.11 -14.17
N ALA A 224 -14.47 2.54 -12.98
CA ALA A 224 -15.04 3.71 -12.33
C ALA A 224 -14.07 4.30 -11.31
N GLU A 225 -14.20 5.59 -11.02
CA GLU A 225 -13.49 6.28 -9.96
C GLU A 225 -14.41 7.31 -9.30
N GLY A 226 -14.40 7.38 -7.97
CA GLY A 226 -15.25 8.30 -7.23
C GLY A 226 -15.10 8.19 -5.72
N THR A 227 -15.95 8.90 -5.01
CA THR A 227 -16.13 8.76 -3.56
C THR A 227 -16.81 7.43 -3.22
N PRO A 228 -16.73 6.95 -1.97
CA PRO A 228 -17.43 5.73 -1.56
C PRO A 228 -18.93 5.72 -1.91
N SER A 229 -19.61 6.87 -1.76
CA SER A 229 -21.04 7.01 -2.10
C SER A 229 -21.30 6.90 -3.61
N GLU A 230 -20.47 7.52 -4.45
CA GLU A 230 -20.59 7.45 -5.91
C GLU A 230 -20.33 6.02 -6.42
N ILE A 231 -19.32 5.33 -5.88
CA ILE A 231 -19.00 3.95 -6.25
C ILE A 231 -20.12 2.98 -5.85
N ARG A 232 -20.69 3.15 -4.65
CA ARG A 232 -21.84 2.35 -4.20
C ARG A 232 -23.05 2.49 -5.12
N ALA A 233 -23.30 3.68 -5.65
CA ALA A 233 -24.44 3.98 -6.53
C ALA A 233 -24.17 3.64 -8.01
N ASN A 234 -22.95 3.26 -8.37
CA ASN A 234 -22.58 3.03 -9.76
C ASN A 234 -23.07 1.67 -10.28
N ALA A 235 -23.98 1.67 -11.25
CA ALA A 235 -24.59 0.45 -11.81
C ALA A 235 -23.56 -0.48 -12.47
N ALA A 236 -22.56 0.05 -13.19
CA ALA A 236 -21.53 -0.76 -13.82
C ALA A 236 -20.63 -1.46 -12.77
N VAL A 237 -20.39 -0.81 -11.62
CA VAL A 237 -19.65 -1.43 -10.51
C VAL A 237 -20.48 -2.55 -9.89
N GLN A 238 -21.78 -2.30 -9.64
CA GLN A 238 -22.67 -3.32 -9.10
C GLN A 238 -22.74 -4.54 -10.00
N GLU A 239 -22.87 -4.35 -11.32
CA GLU A 239 -22.88 -5.43 -12.31
C GLU A 239 -21.55 -6.21 -12.32
N ALA A 240 -20.41 -5.53 -12.27
CA ALA A 240 -19.10 -6.18 -12.25
C ALA A 240 -18.86 -7.03 -10.99
N TYR A 241 -19.47 -6.66 -9.85
CA TYR A 241 -19.38 -7.40 -8.60
C TYR A 241 -20.48 -8.47 -8.45
N LEU A 242 -21.70 -8.22 -8.95
CA LEU A 242 -22.85 -9.15 -8.88
C LEU A 242 -22.84 -10.15 -10.04
N GLY A 243 -22.34 -9.77 -11.22
CA GLY A 243 -22.22 -10.66 -12.38
C GLY A 243 -21.11 -11.72 -12.25
N GLY A 244 -20.24 -11.62 -11.22
CA GLY A 244 -19.21 -12.62 -10.89
C GLY A 244 -19.63 -13.61 -9.80
N SER A 245 -20.84 -13.53 -9.29
CA SER A 245 -21.42 -14.52 -8.38
C SER A 245 -22.00 -15.66 -9.22
N ASP A 246 -21.13 -16.47 -9.79
CA ASP A 246 -21.53 -17.81 -10.17
C ASP A 246 -21.87 -18.57 -8.87
N VAL A 247 -23.12 -18.94 -8.82
CA VAL A 247 -23.88 -19.87 -8.01
C VAL A 247 -23.05 -21.07 -7.54
#